data_4b0c46d2861c47e422bfeaeced880fdc
#
_entry.id   4b0c46d2861c47e422bfeaeced880fdc
#
_cell.length_a   1.000
_cell.length_b   1.000
_cell.length_c   1.000
_cell.angle_alpha   90.00
_cell.angle_beta   90.00
_cell.angle_gamma   90.00
#
_symmetry.space_group_name_H-M   'P 1'
#
loop_
_entity.id
_entity.type
_entity.pdbx_description
1 polymer ?
#
loop_
_entity_poly.entity_id
_entity_poly.type
_entity_poly.pdbx_seq_one_letter_code
_entity_poly.pdbx_strand_id
1 'polypeptide(L)'
;MQLTALEIIRRESLQKLRELGINPYPAKEFKTTATIDEILTNFKKFEGKEVILAGRMMSRRVMGKASFSELKDASGRMQIYINRDELCETDDKTMYNSVFKKLLDMGDIIGVKGEVFKTKVGETSINLKELTLLSKSLRPLPVVKTDAEGNVHDAFSDAEQRYRQRYVDLIVNDHVKETFIKRTKITNAIREFFNSRGYLEVETPILQPIPGGAAAKPFITHHNALDIPLYLRIANELYLKRLIVGGFDAVYEFSKDFRNEGMDRTHNPEFTVMELYVAYKDYNWMMKMTEDLLEKVAKDSNGTTEVQIGENKVSFKAPYPRVPILEAIKTHTGFDVSGMNETELREVCEKVGIEVDETMGIGKMIDELFGEKCEHTYIQPTFITDYPKEMSPLTKEHRSNPALTERFELMVNGKELANAYSELNDPIDQKERFEEQLKLSEKGDDEAMFIDQDFIRALEYGMPPTSGIGIGIDRLVMFMTNSSSIQDVLFFPQMKPEKKAPSVELNDNEKALLKIIETNSPILLNDLKAH
;
A
#
# COMPACT_ATOMS: atom_id res chain seq x y z
N MET A 1 -23.62 -9.20 15.63
CA MET A 1 -22.59 -10.25 15.47
C MET A 1 -22.60 -11.12 16.71
N GLN A 2 -22.82 -12.42 16.58
CA GLN A 2 -22.89 -13.36 17.69
C GLN A 2 -21.46 -13.65 18.19
N LEU A 3 -21.25 -13.63 19.51
CA LEU A 3 -19.93 -13.87 20.08
C LEU A 3 -19.60 -15.38 20.06
N THR A 4 -18.36 -15.72 19.75
CA THR A 4 -17.86 -17.09 19.89
C THR A 4 -17.68 -17.49 21.36
N ALA A 5 -17.62 -18.76 21.66
CA ALA A 5 -17.40 -19.26 23.03
C ALA A 5 -16.13 -18.67 23.68
N LEU A 6 -15.03 -18.56 22.92
CA LEU A 6 -13.79 -17.96 23.41
C LEU A 6 -13.95 -16.46 23.70
N GLU A 7 -14.69 -15.74 22.88
CA GLU A 7 -14.97 -14.31 23.12
C GLU A 7 -15.84 -14.09 24.37
N ILE A 8 -16.76 -15.01 24.67
CA ILE A 8 -17.56 -14.99 25.90
C ILE A 8 -16.64 -15.23 27.11
N ILE A 9 -15.83 -16.30 27.11
CA ILE A 9 -14.88 -16.61 28.19
C ILE A 9 -13.94 -15.43 28.48
N ARG A 10 -13.43 -14.75 27.45
CA ARG A 10 -12.56 -13.60 27.62
C ARG A 10 -13.27 -12.40 28.27
N ARG A 11 -14.56 -12.23 27.99
CA ARG A 11 -15.40 -11.20 28.67
C ARG A 11 -15.68 -11.54 30.13
N GLU A 12 -15.87 -12.81 30.43
CA GLU A 12 -15.96 -13.28 31.83
C GLU A 12 -14.63 -13.05 32.56
N SER A 13 -13.49 -13.35 31.92
CA SER A 13 -12.16 -13.07 32.47
C SER A 13 -11.96 -11.56 32.71
N LEU A 14 -12.41 -10.71 31.78
CA LEU A 14 -12.42 -9.26 31.96
C LEU A 14 -13.19 -8.83 33.21
N GLN A 15 -14.38 -9.39 33.41
CA GLN A 15 -15.21 -9.06 34.58
C GLN A 15 -14.52 -9.49 35.89
N LYS A 16 -13.97 -10.70 35.93
CA LYS A 16 -13.22 -11.19 37.10
C LYS A 16 -11.98 -10.35 37.42
N LEU A 17 -11.26 -9.84 36.41
CA LEU A 17 -10.14 -8.91 36.63
C LEU A 17 -10.61 -7.64 37.31
N ARG A 18 -11.75 -7.06 36.90
CA ARG A 18 -12.35 -5.88 37.53
C ARG A 18 -12.78 -6.15 38.98
N GLU A 19 -13.34 -7.32 39.28
CA GLU A 19 -13.71 -7.76 40.62
C GLU A 19 -12.48 -7.90 41.54
N LEU A 20 -11.32 -8.26 40.97
CA LEU A 20 -10.03 -8.28 41.68
C LEU A 20 -9.41 -6.87 41.84
N GLY A 21 -10.08 -5.81 41.42
CA GLY A 21 -9.56 -4.43 41.50
C GLY A 21 -8.49 -4.12 40.45
N ILE A 22 -8.29 -5.00 39.45
CA ILE A 22 -7.34 -4.79 38.36
C ILE A 22 -8.04 -4.03 37.24
N ASN A 23 -7.55 -2.83 36.90
CA ASN A 23 -8.02 -2.09 35.72
C ASN A 23 -7.44 -2.74 34.45
N PRO A 24 -8.28 -3.34 33.59
CA PRO A 24 -7.78 -4.03 32.40
C PRO A 24 -7.41 -3.09 31.23
N TYR A 25 -7.66 -1.79 31.39
CA TYR A 25 -7.37 -0.74 30.39
C TYR A 25 -6.89 0.55 31.07
N PRO A 26 -5.72 0.53 31.76
CA PRO A 26 -5.23 1.70 32.47
C PRO A 26 -4.86 2.82 31.49
N ALA A 27 -5.20 4.07 31.86
CA ALA A 27 -4.83 5.25 31.10
C ALA A 27 -3.44 5.80 31.47
N LYS A 28 -2.83 5.31 32.56
CA LYS A 28 -1.53 5.78 33.04
C LYS A 28 -0.41 5.39 32.07
N GLU A 29 0.51 6.30 31.82
CA GLU A 29 1.75 6.01 31.09
C GLU A 29 2.49 4.81 31.71
N PHE A 30 2.94 3.87 30.86
CA PHE A 30 3.79 2.77 31.23
C PHE A 30 5.19 2.97 30.62
N LYS A 31 6.14 3.36 31.45
CA LYS A 31 7.51 3.69 31.01
C LYS A 31 8.33 2.41 30.84
N THR A 32 8.80 2.16 29.64
CA THR A 32 9.77 1.11 29.34
C THR A 32 11.20 1.64 29.47
N THR A 33 12.15 0.75 29.77
CA THR A 33 13.58 1.10 29.91
C THR A 33 14.45 0.60 28.77
N ALA A 34 13.93 -0.31 27.96
CA ALA A 34 14.60 -0.89 26.78
C ALA A 34 13.57 -1.43 25.79
N THR A 35 14.01 -1.78 24.59
CA THR A 35 13.28 -2.61 23.63
C THR A 35 13.83 -4.05 23.62
N ILE A 36 13.06 -4.98 23.08
CA ILE A 36 13.50 -6.39 22.98
C ILE A 36 14.74 -6.51 22.10
N ASP A 37 14.79 -5.83 20.98
CA ASP A 37 15.94 -5.86 20.07
C ASP A 37 17.21 -5.29 20.71
N GLU A 38 17.12 -4.21 21.46
CA GLU A 38 18.26 -3.66 22.21
C GLU A 38 18.85 -4.65 23.19
N ILE A 39 18.00 -5.44 23.86
CA ILE A 39 18.45 -6.46 24.81
C ILE A 39 19.09 -7.64 24.09
N LEU A 40 18.45 -8.13 23.02
CA LEU A 40 18.96 -9.26 22.26
C LEU A 40 20.30 -8.95 21.58
N THR A 41 20.42 -7.78 20.98
CA THR A 41 21.62 -7.31 20.29
C THR A 41 22.77 -7.02 21.27
N ASN A 42 22.45 -6.47 22.45
CA ASN A 42 23.43 -6.02 23.44
C ASN A 42 23.35 -6.82 24.75
N PHE A 43 23.12 -8.13 24.70
CA PHE A 43 22.88 -8.98 25.88
C PHE A 43 23.85 -8.70 27.04
N LYS A 44 25.16 -8.65 26.79
CA LYS A 44 26.19 -8.40 27.83
C LYS A 44 25.99 -7.09 28.60
N LYS A 45 25.38 -6.08 27.96
CA LYS A 45 25.06 -4.80 28.61
C LYS A 45 23.90 -4.92 29.60
N PHE A 46 22.98 -5.84 29.33
CA PHE A 46 21.75 -6.02 30.08
C PHE A 46 21.77 -7.21 31.03
N GLU A 47 22.68 -8.16 30.87
CA GLU A 47 22.79 -9.36 31.72
C GLU A 47 22.83 -8.99 33.22
N GLY A 48 21.95 -9.62 34.00
CA GLY A 48 21.77 -9.36 35.42
C GLY A 48 21.13 -8.03 35.78
N LYS A 49 20.71 -7.21 34.79
CA LYS A 49 20.04 -5.94 35.06
C LYS A 49 18.54 -6.07 34.99
N GLU A 50 17.88 -5.29 35.82
CA GLU A 50 16.45 -5.15 35.79
C GLU A 50 16.03 -4.22 34.65
N VAL A 51 15.03 -4.66 33.86
CA VAL A 51 14.44 -3.90 32.75
C VAL A 51 12.92 -3.89 32.86
N ILE A 52 12.32 -2.87 32.25
CA ILE A 52 10.87 -2.74 32.13
C ILE A 52 10.54 -2.76 30.64
N LEU A 53 9.71 -3.74 30.21
CA LEU A 53 9.24 -3.91 28.85
C LEU A 53 7.71 -3.89 28.80
N ALA A 54 7.17 -3.56 27.64
CA ALA A 54 5.75 -3.71 27.34
C ALA A 54 5.57 -4.37 25.99
N GLY A 55 4.59 -5.25 25.87
CA GLY A 55 4.32 -5.94 24.61
C GLY A 55 3.11 -6.84 24.69
N ARG A 56 2.87 -7.54 23.59
CA ARG A 56 1.79 -8.52 23.46
C ARG A 56 2.26 -9.90 23.89
N MET A 57 1.47 -10.56 24.74
CA MET A 57 1.69 -11.95 25.12
C MET A 57 1.30 -12.87 23.97
N MET A 58 2.29 -13.54 23.36
CA MET A 58 2.09 -14.36 22.16
C MET A 58 1.94 -15.85 22.47
N SER A 59 2.54 -16.31 23.57
CA SER A 59 2.40 -17.70 24.01
C SER A 59 2.34 -17.78 25.53
N ARG A 60 1.83 -18.91 26.04
CA ARG A 60 1.84 -19.22 27.48
C ARG A 60 1.96 -20.73 27.70
N ARG A 61 2.98 -21.14 28.44
CA ARG A 61 3.21 -22.52 28.81
C ARG A 61 3.38 -22.64 30.31
N VAL A 62 2.42 -23.24 30.97
CA VAL A 62 2.36 -23.41 32.44
C VAL A 62 2.96 -24.76 32.84
N MET A 63 3.94 -24.75 33.75
CA MET A 63 4.63 -25.92 34.26
C MET A 63 4.67 -25.88 35.82
N GLY A 64 3.51 -26.11 36.44
CA GLY A 64 3.41 -26.05 37.91
C GLY A 64 3.63 -24.68 38.52
N LYS A 65 4.74 -24.50 39.25
CA LYS A 65 5.14 -23.23 39.87
C LYS A 65 5.94 -22.33 38.93
N ALA A 66 6.44 -22.85 37.84
CA ALA A 66 7.15 -22.11 36.80
C ALA A 66 6.32 -22.06 35.52
N SER A 67 6.48 -21.02 34.76
CA SER A 67 5.83 -20.82 33.45
C SER A 67 6.75 -20.09 32.51
N PHE A 68 6.49 -20.26 31.23
CA PHE A 68 7.12 -19.48 30.17
C PHE A 68 6.04 -18.76 29.35
N SER A 69 6.36 -17.60 28.89
CA SER A 69 5.54 -16.80 27.97
C SER A 69 6.45 -16.12 26.95
N GLU A 70 5.93 -15.79 25.80
CA GLU A 70 6.61 -14.97 24.80
C GLU A 70 5.99 -13.59 24.78
N LEU A 71 6.81 -12.57 24.92
CA LEU A 71 6.45 -11.16 24.75
C LEU A 71 6.90 -10.69 23.37
N LYS A 72 6.00 -10.03 22.65
CA LYS A 72 6.30 -9.36 21.38
C LYS A 72 6.08 -7.87 21.53
N ASP A 73 7.14 -7.08 21.32
CA ASP A 73 7.04 -5.62 21.17
C ASP A 73 7.15 -5.18 19.69
N ALA A 74 7.38 -3.89 19.46
CA ALA A 74 7.56 -3.36 18.12
C ALA A 74 8.85 -3.84 17.45
N SER A 75 9.86 -4.23 18.22
CA SER A 75 11.22 -4.54 17.78
C SER A 75 11.51 -6.03 17.65
N GLY A 76 10.80 -6.89 18.40
CA GLY A 76 11.08 -8.32 18.36
C GLY A 76 10.25 -9.14 19.32
N ARG A 77 10.74 -10.37 19.59
CA ARG A 77 10.14 -11.35 20.50
C ARG A 77 11.16 -11.82 21.52
N MET A 78 10.73 -12.01 22.76
CA MET A 78 11.58 -12.46 23.84
C MET A 78 10.80 -13.38 24.79
N GLN A 79 11.48 -14.39 25.29
CA GLN A 79 10.93 -15.28 26.32
C GLN A 79 10.88 -14.58 27.69
N ILE A 80 9.80 -14.81 28.42
CA ILE A 80 9.64 -14.45 29.81
C ILE A 80 9.55 -15.73 30.63
N TYR A 81 10.41 -15.84 31.64
CA TYR A 81 10.32 -16.87 32.67
C TYR A 81 9.56 -16.32 33.87
N ILE A 82 8.54 -17.04 34.33
CA ILE A 82 7.65 -16.62 35.41
C ILE A 82 7.71 -17.66 36.51
N ASN A 83 8.34 -17.33 37.63
CA ASN A 83 8.32 -18.13 38.84
C ASN A 83 7.23 -17.61 39.79
N ARG A 84 6.33 -18.50 40.24
CA ARG A 84 5.22 -18.12 41.11
C ARG A 84 5.69 -17.41 42.38
N ASP A 85 6.74 -17.94 43.01
CA ASP A 85 7.18 -17.50 44.31
C ASP A 85 8.02 -16.19 44.24
N GLU A 86 8.60 -15.90 43.06
CA GLU A 86 9.27 -14.63 42.77
C GLU A 86 8.28 -13.54 42.32
N LEU A 87 7.28 -13.88 41.49
CA LEU A 87 6.23 -12.94 41.10
C LEU A 87 5.32 -12.57 42.27
N CYS A 88 5.15 -13.48 43.22
CA CYS A 88 4.30 -13.29 44.38
C CYS A 88 5.13 -13.55 45.67
N GLU A 89 5.82 -12.54 46.17
CA GLU A 89 6.70 -12.65 47.36
C GLU A 89 5.93 -12.93 48.65
N THR A 90 4.65 -12.49 48.72
CA THR A 90 3.76 -12.72 49.85
C THR A 90 3.04 -14.10 49.79
N ASP A 91 2.30 -14.47 50.81
CA ASP A 91 1.45 -15.68 50.80
C ASP A 91 0.30 -15.61 49.78
N ASP A 92 -0.09 -14.40 49.40
CA ASP A 92 -1.07 -14.20 48.33
C ASP A 92 -0.46 -14.50 46.96
N LYS A 93 -0.84 -15.61 46.39
CA LYS A 93 -0.42 -16.08 45.04
C LYS A 93 -1.45 -15.78 43.96
N THR A 94 -2.37 -14.86 44.16
CA THR A 94 -3.47 -14.52 43.25
C THR A 94 -2.94 -14.02 41.90
N MET A 95 -1.90 -13.21 41.86
CA MET A 95 -1.32 -12.69 40.62
C MET A 95 -0.85 -13.85 39.69
N TYR A 96 -0.23 -14.87 40.23
CA TYR A 96 0.20 -16.04 39.46
C TYR A 96 -0.94 -17.04 39.21
N ASN A 97 -1.62 -17.51 40.30
CA ASN A 97 -2.56 -18.62 40.22
C ASN A 97 -3.88 -18.26 39.52
N SER A 98 -4.33 -17.04 39.67
CA SER A 98 -5.60 -16.54 39.10
C SER A 98 -5.34 -15.64 37.90
N VAL A 99 -4.62 -14.53 38.05
CA VAL A 99 -4.46 -13.55 36.99
C VAL A 99 -3.67 -14.15 35.83
N PHE A 100 -2.40 -14.48 36.03
CA PHE A 100 -1.54 -14.99 34.94
C PHE A 100 -2.05 -16.30 34.35
N LYS A 101 -2.40 -17.30 35.18
CA LYS A 101 -2.76 -18.62 34.69
C LYS A 101 -4.15 -18.71 34.05
N LYS A 102 -5.14 -17.97 34.56
CA LYS A 102 -6.55 -18.18 34.23
C LYS A 102 -7.22 -16.99 33.55
N LEU A 103 -6.85 -15.74 33.87
CA LEU A 103 -7.55 -14.55 33.43
C LEU A 103 -6.84 -13.78 32.31
N LEU A 104 -5.51 -13.91 32.20
CA LEU A 104 -4.79 -13.42 31.03
C LEU A 104 -4.91 -14.41 29.87
N ASP A 105 -4.92 -13.91 28.67
CA ASP A 105 -5.00 -14.68 27.42
C ASP A 105 -3.90 -14.28 26.46
N MET A 106 -3.58 -15.19 25.51
CA MET A 106 -2.75 -14.83 24.36
C MET A 106 -3.40 -13.68 23.60
N GLY A 107 -2.62 -12.66 23.31
CA GLY A 107 -3.10 -11.43 22.71
C GLY A 107 -3.21 -10.25 23.69
N ASP A 108 -3.23 -10.48 25.01
CA ASP A 108 -3.21 -9.41 26.00
C ASP A 108 -1.92 -8.59 25.89
N ILE A 109 -2.01 -7.29 26.12
CA ILE A 109 -0.84 -6.42 26.22
C ILE A 109 -0.47 -6.28 27.69
N ILE A 110 0.76 -6.64 27.99
CA ILE A 110 1.28 -6.68 29.36
C ILE A 110 2.55 -5.83 29.48
N GLY A 111 2.71 -5.23 30.64
CA GLY A 111 3.95 -4.66 31.12
C GLY A 111 4.66 -5.65 32.02
N VAL A 112 5.95 -5.79 31.88
CA VAL A 112 6.79 -6.72 32.63
C VAL A 112 8.00 -5.99 33.17
N LYS A 113 8.35 -6.26 34.43
CA LYS A 113 9.58 -5.82 35.03
C LYS A 113 10.32 -7.03 35.55
N GLY A 114 11.60 -7.17 35.21
CA GLY A 114 12.38 -8.34 35.60
C GLY A 114 13.83 -8.26 35.18
N GLU A 115 14.58 -9.27 35.54
CA GLU A 115 16.03 -9.36 35.32
C GLU A 115 16.34 -10.12 34.02
N VAL A 116 17.23 -9.57 33.21
CA VAL A 116 17.71 -10.20 31.98
C VAL A 116 18.68 -11.32 32.30
N PHE A 117 18.44 -12.54 31.82
CA PHE A 117 19.32 -13.69 32.04
C PHE A 117 19.34 -14.64 30.84
N LYS A 118 20.23 -15.61 30.84
CA LYS A 118 20.20 -16.74 29.92
C LYS A 118 19.73 -18.00 30.62
N THR A 119 18.82 -18.70 29.99
CA THR A 119 18.40 -20.04 30.43
C THR A 119 19.54 -21.05 30.28
N LYS A 120 19.40 -22.23 30.92
CA LYS A 120 20.40 -23.31 30.79
C LYS A 120 20.62 -23.80 29.36
N VAL A 121 19.62 -23.58 28.46
CA VAL A 121 19.71 -23.91 27.03
C VAL A 121 20.20 -22.73 26.16
N GLY A 122 20.59 -21.62 26.78
CA GLY A 122 21.16 -20.48 26.09
C GLY A 122 20.16 -19.41 25.61
N GLU A 123 18.87 -19.56 25.89
CA GLU A 123 17.82 -18.61 25.49
C GLU A 123 17.86 -17.36 26.34
N THR A 124 17.95 -16.16 25.71
CA THR A 124 17.85 -14.87 26.41
C THR A 124 16.43 -14.65 26.87
N SER A 125 16.25 -14.40 28.16
CA SER A 125 14.94 -14.36 28.81
C SER A 125 14.89 -13.28 29.89
N ILE A 126 13.66 -12.89 30.27
CA ILE A 126 13.39 -12.04 31.43
C ILE A 126 12.91 -12.94 32.60
N ASN A 127 13.57 -12.88 33.73
CA ASN A 127 13.06 -13.43 34.99
C ASN A 127 12.09 -12.41 35.61
N LEU A 128 10.79 -12.71 35.50
CA LEU A 128 9.70 -11.78 35.81
C LEU A 128 9.55 -11.57 37.33
N LYS A 129 9.59 -10.30 37.75
CA LYS A 129 9.34 -9.86 39.15
C LYS A 129 8.00 -9.16 39.29
N GLU A 130 7.60 -8.34 38.31
CA GLU A 130 6.33 -7.61 38.35
C GLU A 130 5.59 -7.76 37.00
N LEU A 131 4.27 -7.93 37.08
CA LEU A 131 3.36 -8.09 35.94
C LEU A 131 2.23 -7.06 36.02
N THR A 132 2.03 -6.30 34.96
CA THR A 132 0.94 -5.33 34.84
C THR A 132 0.12 -5.61 33.58
N LEU A 133 -1.20 -5.72 33.70
CA LEU A 133 -2.09 -5.75 32.55
C LEU A 133 -2.26 -4.35 31.99
N LEU A 134 -1.95 -4.14 30.71
CA LEU A 134 -2.07 -2.86 30.03
C LEU A 134 -3.26 -2.83 29.07
N SER A 135 -3.63 -3.96 28.47
CA SER A 135 -4.85 -4.06 27.66
C SER A 135 -5.31 -5.51 27.53
N LYS A 136 -6.55 -5.77 27.91
CA LYS A 136 -7.19 -7.09 27.75
C LYS A 136 -7.67 -7.31 26.33
N SER A 137 -7.20 -8.37 25.67
CA SER A 137 -7.67 -8.79 24.36
C SER A 137 -8.96 -9.59 24.50
N LEU A 138 -10.02 -9.15 23.83
CA LEU A 138 -11.34 -9.80 23.86
C LEU A 138 -11.60 -10.75 22.69
N ARG A 139 -10.69 -10.73 21.68
CA ARG A 139 -10.73 -11.65 20.54
C ARG A 139 -9.49 -12.54 20.52
N PRO A 140 -9.64 -13.84 20.25
CA PRO A 140 -8.49 -14.71 20.10
C PRO A 140 -7.67 -14.31 18.87
N LEU A 141 -6.35 -14.41 18.98
CA LEU A 141 -5.49 -14.30 17.81
C LEU A 141 -5.52 -15.63 17.03
N PRO A 142 -5.42 -15.60 15.70
CA PRO A 142 -5.11 -16.78 14.90
C PRO A 142 -3.82 -17.42 15.40
N VAL A 143 -3.83 -18.71 15.59
CA VAL A 143 -2.66 -19.47 16.08
C VAL A 143 -2.10 -20.28 14.94
N VAL A 144 -0.86 -20.02 14.58
CA VAL A 144 -0.08 -20.88 13.70
C VAL A 144 0.07 -22.25 14.37
N LYS A 145 -0.38 -23.31 13.70
CA LYS A 145 -0.21 -24.69 14.15
C LYS A 145 0.83 -25.35 13.27
N THR A 146 1.84 -25.92 13.88
CA THR A 146 2.77 -26.81 13.20
C THR A 146 2.34 -28.24 13.49
N ASP A 147 2.10 -29.05 12.46
CA ASP A 147 1.77 -30.45 12.62
C ASP A 147 2.99 -31.27 12.99
N ALA A 148 2.79 -32.58 13.24
CA ALA A 148 3.87 -33.51 13.64
C ALA A 148 4.91 -33.72 12.52
N GLU A 149 4.55 -33.41 11.27
CA GLU A 149 5.40 -33.52 10.08
C GLU A 149 6.15 -32.21 9.77
N GLY A 150 5.93 -31.15 10.59
CA GLY A 150 6.60 -29.84 10.43
C GLY A 150 5.91 -28.89 9.47
N ASN A 151 4.74 -29.24 8.93
CA ASN A 151 3.97 -28.33 8.09
C ASN A 151 3.34 -27.23 8.94
N VAL A 152 3.49 -26.01 8.49
CA VAL A 152 2.93 -24.83 9.15
C VAL A 152 1.53 -24.58 8.58
N HIS A 153 0.51 -24.77 9.41
CA HIS A 153 -0.86 -24.38 9.12
C HIS A 153 -1.07 -22.97 9.67
N ASP A 154 -0.95 -21.98 8.79
CA ASP A 154 -1.23 -20.59 9.14
C ASP A 154 -2.74 -20.36 9.08
N ALA A 155 -3.34 -20.14 10.23
CA ALA A 155 -4.76 -19.84 10.34
C ALA A 155 -5.12 -18.44 9.79
N PHE A 156 -4.14 -17.63 9.35
CA PHE A 156 -4.35 -16.28 8.82
C PHE A 156 -3.55 -16.05 7.52
N SER A 157 -3.67 -16.99 6.59
CA SER A 157 -3.02 -16.95 5.26
C SER A 157 -3.94 -16.46 4.14
N ASP A 158 -5.26 -16.51 4.33
CA ASP A 158 -6.23 -16.03 3.35
C ASP A 158 -6.05 -14.53 3.08
N ALA A 159 -5.75 -14.19 1.82
CA ALA A 159 -5.42 -12.83 1.42
C ALA A 159 -6.56 -11.84 1.70
N GLU A 160 -7.82 -12.23 1.45
CA GLU A 160 -8.96 -11.35 1.68
C GLU A 160 -9.14 -11.03 3.17
N GLN A 161 -9.02 -12.03 4.03
CA GLN A 161 -9.10 -11.82 5.48
C GLN A 161 -7.94 -10.97 5.99
N ARG A 162 -6.71 -11.18 5.49
CA ARG A 162 -5.53 -10.37 5.83
C ARG A 162 -5.73 -8.90 5.48
N TYR A 163 -6.28 -8.60 4.31
CA TYR A 163 -6.53 -7.21 3.90
C TYR A 163 -7.66 -6.57 4.71
N ARG A 164 -8.76 -7.29 4.98
CA ARG A 164 -9.88 -6.80 5.80
C ARG A 164 -9.51 -6.59 7.27
N GLN A 165 -8.64 -7.44 7.80
CA GLN A 165 -8.18 -7.39 9.20
C GLN A 165 -6.67 -7.13 9.28
N ARG A 166 -6.20 -6.09 8.59
CA ARG A 166 -4.77 -5.74 8.51
C ARG A 166 -4.12 -5.59 9.89
N TYR A 167 -4.86 -5.13 10.89
CA TYR A 167 -4.39 -5.05 12.28
C TYR A 167 -4.07 -6.44 12.88
N VAL A 168 -4.79 -7.49 12.49
CA VAL A 168 -4.47 -8.88 12.89
C VAL A 168 -3.27 -9.37 12.10
N ASP A 169 -3.26 -9.15 10.78
CA ASP A 169 -2.15 -9.48 9.89
C ASP A 169 -0.81 -8.92 10.40
N LEU A 170 -0.78 -7.66 10.80
CA LEU A 170 0.39 -6.99 11.40
C LEU A 170 0.82 -7.59 12.76
N ILE A 171 -0.11 -8.20 13.51
CA ILE A 171 0.21 -8.87 14.78
C ILE A 171 0.88 -10.22 14.53
N VAL A 172 0.35 -11.02 13.59
CA VAL A 172 0.72 -12.42 13.42
C VAL A 172 1.78 -12.67 12.35
N ASN A 173 1.82 -11.82 11.30
CA ASN A 173 2.70 -11.94 10.14
C ASN A 173 3.77 -10.84 10.16
N ASP A 174 4.96 -11.14 10.66
CA ASP A 174 6.03 -10.15 10.88
C ASP A 174 6.51 -9.51 9.56
N HIS A 175 6.58 -10.27 8.45
CA HIS A 175 6.99 -9.79 7.13
C HIS A 175 6.09 -8.65 6.59
N VAL A 176 4.80 -8.64 6.98
CA VAL A 176 3.87 -7.56 6.57
C VAL A 176 4.29 -6.21 7.13
N LYS A 177 4.75 -6.19 8.40
CA LYS A 177 5.26 -4.96 9.02
C LYS A 177 6.52 -4.46 8.31
N GLU A 178 7.41 -5.36 7.90
CA GLU A 178 8.64 -5.02 7.16
C GLU A 178 8.33 -4.34 5.82
N THR A 179 7.29 -4.79 5.09
CA THR A 179 6.82 -4.16 3.86
C THR A 179 6.48 -2.67 4.07
N PHE A 180 5.73 -2.36 5.13
CA PHE A 180 5.34 -0.97 5.42
C PHE A 180 6.50 -0.11 5.95
N ILE A 181 7.42 -0.69 6.72
CA ILE A 181 8.66 -0.01 7.11
C ILE A 181 9.48 0.33 5.86
N LYS A 182 9.61 -0.61 4.92
CA LYS A 182 10.32 -0.40 3.66
C LYS A 182 9.62 0.66 2.80
N ARG A 183 8.28 0.68 2.74
CA ARG A 183 7.52 1.75 2.08
C ARG A 183 7.92 3.14 2.61
N THR A 184 8.00 3.29 3.94
CA THR A 184 8.44 4.55 4.55
C THR A 184 9.89 4.90 4.19
N LYS A 185 10.79 3.93 4.15
CA LYS A 185 12.18 4.16 3.72
C LYS A 185 12.25 4.64 2.27
N ILE A 186 11.46 4.04 1.36
CA ILE A 186 11.38 4.42 -0.05
C ILE A 186 10.93 5.89 -0.18
N THR A 187 9.83 6.26 0.45
CA THR A 187 9.31 7.64 0.37
C THR A 187 10.29 8.65 0.99
N ASN A 188 10.97 8.29 2.08
CA ASN A 188 12.00 9.15 2.68
C ASN A 188 13.23 9.29 1.76
N ALA A 189 13.67 8.23 1.09
CA ALA A 189 14.78 8.29 0.13
C ALA A 189 14.48 9.23 -1.04
N ILE A 190 13.23 9.22 -1.54
CA ILE A 190 12.77 10.14 -2.60
C ILE A 190 12.78 11.59 -2.07
N ARG A 191 12.21 11.84 -0.88
CA ARG A 191 12.23 13.18 -0.25
C ARG A 191 13.65 13.70 -0.05
N GLU A 192 14.53 12.88 0.48
CA GLU A 192 15.93 13.24 0.67
C GLU A 192 16.60 13.60 -0.66
N PHE A 193 16.35 12.82 -1.71
CA PHE A 193 16.88 13.08 -3.04
C PHE A 193 16.44 14.43 -3.60
N PHE A 194 15.16 14.80 -3.45
CA PHE A 194 14.64 16.07 -3.94
C PHE A 194 15.01 17.25 -3.04
N ASN A 195 14.88 17.11 -1.72
CA ASN A 195 15.20 18.17 -0.77
C ASN A 195 16.70 18.55 -0.83
N SER A 196 17.61 17.58 -1.07
CA SER A 196 19.03 17.85 -1.24
C SER A 196 19.34 18.66 -2.50
N ARG A 197 18.41 18.75 -3.45
CA ARG A 197 18.48 19.55 -4.66
C ARG A 197 17.75 20.90 -4.55
N GLY A 198 17.17 21.19 -3.38
CA GLY A 198 16.40 22.41 -3.12
C GLY A 198 14.99 22.40 -3.72
N TYR A 199 14.45 21.23 -4.08
CA TYR A 199 13.09 21.12 -4.58
C TYR A 199 12.08 21.23 -3.44
N LEU A 200 10.96 21.88 -3.69
CA LEU A 200 9.95 22.17 -2.68
C LEU A 200 8.83 21.12 -2.70
N GLU A 201 8.59 20.46 -1.55
CA GLU A 201 7.38 19.65 -1.36
C GLU A 201 6.19 20.57 -1.13
N VAL A 202 5.11 20.37 -1.88
CA VAL A 202 3.90 21.20 -1.82
C VAL A 202 2.66 20.33 -1.68
N GLU A 203 1.53 20.97 -1.35
CA GLU A 203 0.21 20.33 -1.31
C GLU A 203 -0.76 21.13 -2.18
N THR A 204 -1.47 20.45 -3.07
CA THR A 204 -2.48 21.02 -3.96
C THR A 204 -3.88 20.47 -3.65
N PRO A 205 -4.98 21.10 -4.12
CA PRO A 205 -6.33 20.68 -3.76
C PRO A 205 -6.68 19.27 -4.18
N ILE A 206 -7.21 18.47 -3.24
CA ILE A 206 -7.84 17.18 -3.54
C ILE A 206 -9.23 17.39 -4.15
N LEU A 207 -10.01 18.35 -3.61
CA LEU A 207 -11.33 18.72 -4.14
C LEU A 207 -11.15 19.77 -5.23
N GLN A 208 -11.49 19.41 -6.46
CA GLN A 208 -11.29 20.25 -7.64
C GLN A 208 -12.63 20.59 -8.29
N PRO A 209 -12.80 21.82 -8.79
CA PRO A 209 -14.01 22.21 -9.53
C PRO A 209 -14.09 21.56 -10.91
N ILE A 210 -12.95 21.22 -11.50
CA ILE A 210 -12.81 20.59 -12.81
C ILE A 210 -11.76 19.48 -12.68
N PRO A 211 -12.05 18.22 -13.02
CA PRO A 211 -11.05 17.16 -13.06
C PRO A 211 -10.17 17.34 -14.30
N GLY A 212 -8.86 17.14 -14.16
CA GLY A 212 -7.92 17.26 -15.27
C GLY A 212 -6.53 16.72 -14.92
N GLY A 213 -5.64 16.70 -15.92
CA GLY A 213 -4.27 16.21 -15.78
C GLY A 213 -4.10 14.71 -16.08
N ALA A 214 -5.19 13.99 -16.33
CA ALA A 214 -5.16 12.57 -16.74
C ALA A 214 -6.44 12.22 -17.51
N ALA A 215 -6.41 11.13 -18.25
CA ALA A 215 -7.59 10.48 -18.81
C ALA A 215 -8.07 9.44 -17.80
N ALA A 216 -9.12 9.75 -17.03
CA ALA A 216 -9.67 8.85 -16.00
C ALA A 216 -11.04 9.31 -15.53
N LYS A 217 -11.85 8.38 -15.05
CA LYS A 217 -13.19 8.69 -14.51
C LYS A 217 -13.10 9.20 -13.07
N PRO A 218 -13.59 10.43 -12.75
CA PRO A 218 -13.49 11.00 -11.41
C PRO A 218 -14.57 10.47 -10.46
N PHE A 219 -14.30 10.52 -9.15
CA PHE A 219 -15.35 10.50 -8.12
C PHE A 219 -15.95 11.89 -7.98
N ILE A 220 -17.28 11.97 -7.91
CA ILE A 220 -18.04 13.21 -7.80
C ILE A 220 -18.58 13.35 -6.37
N THR A 221 -18.46 14.53 -5.78
CA THR A 221 -19.05 14.89 -4.50
C THR A 221 -19.80 16.22 -4.61
N HIS A 222 -20.43 16.67 -3.53
CA HIS A 222 -21.22 17.89 -3.50
C HIS A 222 -20.83 18.78 -2.33
N HIS A 223 -20.58 20.05 -2.58
CA HIS A 223 -20.32 21.06 -1.56
C HIS A 223 -21.63 21.71 -1.11
N ASN A 224 -22.18 21.26 0.02
CA ASN A 224 -23.52 21.65 0.49
C ASN A 224 -23.72 23.16 0.66
N ALA A 225 -22.73 23.87 1.20
CA ALA A 225 -22.87 25.30 1.48
C ALA A 225 -22.84 26.19 0.21
N LEU A 226 -22.18 25.73 -0.86
CA LEU A 226 -22.08 26.45 -2.13
C LEU A 226 -23.04 25.90 -3.18
N ASP A 227 -23.67 24.75 -2.90
CA ASP A 227 -24.56 24.03 -3.82
C ASP A 227 -23.92 23.75 -5.19
N ILE A 228 -22.66 23.26 -5.17
CA ILE A 228 -21.88 22.95 -6.38
C ILE A 228 -21.33 21.54 -6.34
N PRO A 229 -21.19 20.86 -7.51
CA PRO A 229 -20.42 19.62 -7.61
C PRO A 229 -18.93 19.93 -7.46
N LEU A 230 -18.21 19.00 -6.83
CA LEU A 230 -16.75 18.95 -6.80
C LEU A 230 -16.29 17.55 -7.16
N TYR A 231 -15.06 17.44 -7.61
CA TYR A 231 -14.45 16.20 -8.04
C TYR A 231 -13.24 15.88 -7.15
N LEU A 232 -13.09 14.62 -6.76
CA LEU A 232 -11.81 14.15 -6.22
C LEU A 232 -10.79 14.12 -7.37
N ARG A 233 -9.60 14.66 -7.15
CA ARG A 233 -8.58 14.78 -8.19
C ARG A 233 -8.20 13.42 -8.77
N ILE A 234 -8.02 13.39 -10.08
CA ILE A 234 -7.49 12.24 -10.82
C ILE A 234 -5.98 12.37 -11.07
N ALA A 235 -5.45 13.59 -10.98
CA ALA A 235 -4.05 13.99 -11.04
C ALA A 235 -3.88 15.36 -10.39
N ASN A 236 -2.66 15.72 -10.00
CA ASN A 236 -2.31 17.04 -9.45
C ASN A 236 -1.51 17.92 -10.43
N GLU A 237 -1.22 17.42 -11.62
CA GLU A 237 -0.42 18.02 -12.69
C GLU A 237 -0.75 19.50 -12.96
N LEU A 238 -2.02 19.83 -13.25
CA LEU A 238 -2.39 21.17 -13.66
C LEU A 238 -2.17 22.22 -12.55
N TYR A 239 -2.26 21.83 -11.29
CA TYR A 239 -1.97 22.69 -10.15
C TYR A 239 -0.46 22.87 -9.94
N LEU A 240 0.33 21.82 -10.10
CA LEU A 240 1.79 21.93 -9.98
C LEU A 240 2.39 22.78 -11.09
N LYS A 241 1.89 22.68 -12.33
CA LYS A 241 2.27 23.56 -13.43
C LYS A 241 1.96 25.03 -13.15
N ARG A 242 0.81 25.35 -12.50
CA ARG A 242 0.49 26.71 -12.06
C ARG A 242 1.50 27.26 -11.05
N LEU A 243 2.08 26.41 -10.19
CA LEU A 243 3.16 26.82 -9.28
C LEU A 243 4.45 27.16 -10.04
N ILE A 244 4.76 26.43 -11.11
CA ILE A 244 5.89 26.77 -12.00
C ILE A 244 5.63 28.12 -12.70
N VAL A 245 4.42 28.36 -13.20
CA VAL A 245 4.03 29.69 -13.71
C VAL A 245 4.20 30.77 -12.63
N GLY A 246 3.89 30.45 -11.37
CA GLY A 246 4.05 31.32 -10.22
C GLY A 246 5.50 31.63 -9.82
N GLY A 247 6.49 30.99 -10.49
CA GLY A 247 7.92 31.29 -10.33
C GLY A 247 8.68 30.32 -9.40
N PHE A 248 8.13 29.15 -9.07
CA PHE A 248 8.92 28.10 -8.43
C PHE A 248 9.75 27.35 -9.48
N ASP A 249 11.05 27.16 -9.22
CA ASP A 249 11.95 26.44 -10.12
C ASP A 249 11.71 24.93 -10.12
N ALA A 250 11.32 24.35 -8.97
CA ALA A 250 10.99 22.95 -8.86
C ALA A 250 10.03 22.69 -7.69
N VAL A 251 8.96 21.95 -7.97
CA VAL A 251 7.95 21.54 -6.98
C VAL A 251 7.64 20.07 -7.12
N TYR A 252 7.40 19.39 -5.99
CA TYR A 252 6.93 18.00 -6.01
C TYR A 252 5.85 17.77 -4.96
N GLU A 253 4.99 16.77 -5.19
CA GLU A 253 3.93 16.37 -4.27
C GLU A 253 3.83 14.86 -4.21
N PHE A 254 3.73 14.30 -2.98
CA PHE A 254 3.20 12.96 -2.79
C PHE A 254 1.70 13.06 -2.65
N SER A 255 0.98 12.72 -3.69
CA SER A 255 -0.47 12.89 -3.75
C SER A 255 -1.24 11.58 -3.58
N LYS A 256 -2.46 11.71 -3.07
CA LYS A 256 -3.51 10.71 -3.24
C LYS A 256 -4.36 11.13 -4.41
N ASP A 257 -4.42 10.26 -5.42
CA ASP A 257 -5.26 10.44 -6.58
C ASP A 257 -6.36 9.38 -6.60
N PHE A 258 -7.48 9.70 -7.24
CA PHE A 258 -8.71 8.95 -7.14
C PHE A 258 -9.26 8.69 -8.56
N ARG A 259 -9.37 7.40 -8.94
CA ARG A 259 -9.95 6.99 -10.22
C ARG A 259 -11.08 6.03 -9.98
N ASN A 260 -12.28 6.39 -10.47
CA ASN A 260 -13.52 5.62 -10.28
C ASN A 260 -13.62 4.49 -11.31
N GLU A 261 -12.67 3.58 -11.25
CA GLU A 261 -12.47 2.48 -12.18
C GLU A 261 -12.44 1.13 -11.46
N GLY A 262 -12.13 0.05 -12.18
CA GLY A 262 -12.04 -1.29 -11.64
C GLY A 262 -10.93 -1.46 -10.60
N MET A 263 -11.06 -2.49 -9.77
CA MET A 263 -10.04 -2.90 -8.79
C MET A 263 -9.50 -4.26 -9.15
N ASP A 264 -8.18 -4.37 -9.21
CA ASP A 264 -7.46 -5.62 -9.44
C ASP A 264 -6.18 -5.72 -8.58
N ARG A 265 -5.23 -6.55 -8.97
CA ARG A 265 -3.96 -6.72 -8.25
C ARG A 265 -3.02 -5.53 -8.40
N THR A 266 -3.22 -4.68 -9.39
CA THR A 266 -2.36 -3.55 -9.76
C THR A 266 -3.03 -2.20 -9.63
N HIS A 267 -4.37 -2.18 -9.49
CA HIS A 267 -5.18 -0.97 -9.43
C HIS A 267 -6.04 -0.91 -8.16
N ASN A 268 -6.04 0.24 -7.51
CA ASN A 268 -6.90 0.59 -6.40
C ASN A 268 -7.50 1.98 -6.66
N PRO A 269 -8.79 2.22 -6.38
CA PRO A 269 -9.44 3.49 -6.69
C PRO A 269 -8.81 4.72 -6.03
N GLU A 270 -8.11 4.53 -4.93
CA GLU A 270 -7.26 5.49 -4.25
C GLU A 270 -5.83 4.96 -4.24
N PHE A 271 -4.90 5.71 -4.83
CA PHE A 271 -3.49 5.31 -4.94
C PHE A 271 -2.56 6.48 -4.68
N THR A 272 -1.28 6.21 -4.50
CA THR A 272 -0.28 7.24 -4.24
C THR A 272 0.61 7.43 -5.46
N VAL A 273 0.67 8.67 -5.95
CA VAL A 273 1.61 9.13 -6.98
C VAL A 273 2.55 10.14 -6.35
N MET A 274 3.77 10.21 -6.82
CA MET A 274 4.67 11.33 -6.61
C MET A 274 4.85 12.03 -7.96
N GLU A 275 4.46 13.30 -8.02
CA GLU A 275 4.70 14.14 -9.18
C GLU A 275 5.76 15.20 -8.89
N LEU A 276 6.62 15.46 -9.87
CA LEU A 276 7.69 16.46 -9.83
C LEU A 276 7.67 17.27 -11.13
N TYR A 277 7.77 18.59 -11.01
CA TYR A 277 7.93 19.53 -12.15
C TYR A 277 9.16 20.39 -11.91
N VAL A 278 10.03 20.51 -12.94
CA VAL A 278 11.29 21.25 -12.86
C VAL A 278 11.41 22.18 -14.07
N ALA A 279 11.50 23.48 -13.79
CA ALA A 279 11.68 24.51 -14.80
C ALA A 279 13.07 24.41 -15.47
N TYR A 280 13.14 24.86 -16.73
CA TYR A 280 14.36 24.89 -17.56
C TYR A 280 14.99 23.50 -17.80
N LYS A 281 14.15 22.44 -17.76
CA LYS A 281 14.53 21.04 -18.05
C LYS A 281 13.66 20.47 -19.15
N ASP A 282 14.13 19.39 -19.77
CA ASP A 282 13.42 18.61 -20.78
C ASP A 282 13.35 17.13 -20.41
N TYR A 283 12.65 16.32 -21.21
CA TYR A 283 12.46 14.90 -20.95
C TYR A 283 13.77 14.08 -20.95
N ASN A 284 14.81 14.53 -21.70
CA ASN A 284 16.11 13.87 -21.68
C ASN A 284 16.82 14.01 -20.32
N TRP A 285 16.74 15.23 -19.75
CA TRP A 285 17.23 15.48 -18.40
C TRP A 285 16.43 14.66 -17.37
N MET A 286 15.10 14.59 -17.57
CA MET A 286 14.21 13.86 -16.66
C MET A 286 14.51 12.35 -16.68
N MET A 287 14.82 11.74 -17.82
CA MET A 287 15.29 10.34 -17.88
C MET A 287 16.52 10.13 -17.01
N LYS A 288 17.53 11.01 -17.09
CA LYS A 288 18.75 10.91 -16.28
C LYS A 288 18.47 11.09 -14.79
N MET A 289 17.62 12.04 -14.43
CA MET A 289 17.18 12.27 -13.05
C MET A 289 16.45 11.03 -12.48
N THR A 290 15.58 10.41 -13.28
CA THR A 290 14.85 9.19 -12.91
C THR A 290 15.77 8.00 -12.68
N GLU A 291 16.78 7.82 -13.52
CA GLU A 291 17.85 6.83 -13.34
C GLU A 291 18.54 7.00 -11.97
N ASP A 292 19.00 8.22 -11.68
CA ASP A 292 19.73 8.54 -10.44
C ASP A 292 18.83 8.36 -9.20
N LEU A 293 17.57 8.74 -9.29
CA LEU A 293 16.57 8.58 -8.23
C LEU A 293 16.31 7.11 -7.91
N LEU A 294 16.01 6.31 -8.92
CA LEU A 294 15.65 4.90 -8.71
C LEU A 294 16.84 4.05 -8.25
N GLU A 295 18.05 4.36 -8.74
CA GLU A 295 19.28 3.73 -8.25
C GLU A 295 19.50 4.03 -6.76
N LYS A 296 19.29 5.29 -6.31
CA LYS A 296 19.36 5.67 -4.89
C LYS A 296 18.26 4.95 -4.09
N VAL A 297 17.03 4.95 -4.55
CA VAL A 297 15.91 4.29 -3.84
C VAL A 297 16.17 2.81 -3.65
N ALA A 298 16.66 2.10 -4.67
CA ALA A 298 16.99 0.69 -4.57
C ALA A 298 18.11 0.44 -3.54
N LYS A 299 19.19 1.25 -3.56
CA LYS A 299 20.28 1.15 -2.59
C LYS A 299 19.82 1.41 -1.16
N ASP A 300 19.04 2.46 -0.94
CA ASP A 300 18.61 2.88 0.41
C ASP A 300 17.58 1.93 1.01
N SER A 301 16.72 1.33 0.19
CA SER A 301 15.65 0.43 0.65
C SER A 301 16.08 -1.04 0.73
N ASN A 302 16.96 -1.49 -0.16
CA ASN A 302 17.36 -2.91 -0.29
C ASN A 302 18.87 -3.15 -0.06
N GLY A 303 19.68 -2.11 0.06
CA GLY A 303 21.15 -2.23 0.16
C GLY A 303 21.84 -2.60 -1.15
N THR A 304 21.11 -2.73 -2.25
CA THR A 304 21.59 -3.13 -3.57
C THR A 304 20.72 -2.55 -4.67
N THR A 305 21.24 -2.45 -5.90
CA THR A 305 20.46 -2.08 -7.08
C THR A 305 19.77 -3.28 -7.75
N GLU A 306 20.12 -4.50 -7.35
CA GLU A 306 19.54 -5.73 -7.86
C GLU A 306 18.35 -6.14 -6.99
N VAL A 307 17.14 -6.16 -7.53
CA VAL A 307 15.91 -6.42 -6.79
C VAL A 307 15.19 -7.63 -7.39
N GLN A 308 14.72 -8.55 -6.53
CA GLN A 308 13.87 -9.66 -6.96
C GLN A 308 12.43 -9.17 -7.09
N ILE A 309 11.81 -9.38 -8.26
CA ILE A 309 10.40 -9.05 -8.54
C ILE A 309 9.74 -10.28 -9.16
N GLY A 310 8.93 -10.99 -8.38
CA GLY A 310 8.43 -12.31 -8.79
C GLY A 310 9.60 -13.27 -9.08
N GLU A 311 9.61 -13.84 -10.27
CA GLU A 311 10.68 -14.73 -10.73
C GLU A 311 11.87 -13.97 -11.36
N ASN A 312 11.73 -12.67 -11.62
CA ASN A 312 12.70 -11.87 -12.35
C ASN A 312 13.68 -11.15 -11.41
N LYS A 313 14.95 -11.14 -11.78
CA LYS A 313 15.97 -10.30 -11.17
C LYS A 313 16.10 -9.02 -11.98
N VAL A 314 15.76 -7.88 -11.37
CA VAL A 314 15.70 -6.57 -12.03
C VAL A 314 16.82 -5.68 -11.49
N SER A 315 17.57 -5.05 -12.39
CA SER A 315 18.66 -4.13 -12.04
C SER A 315 18.23 -2.68 -12.21
N PHE A 316 18.22 -1.93 -11.10
CA PHE A 316 17.99 -0.49 -11.10
C PHE A 316 19.29 0.33 -11.28
N LYS A 317 20.36 -0.31 -11.76
CA LYS A 317 21.61 0.38 -12.06
C LYS A 317 21.52 1.08 -13.42
N ALA A 318 21.81 2.37 -13.44
CA ALA A 318 21.86 3.17 -14.66
C ALA A 318 23.05 2.76 -15.58
N PRO A 319 22.99 3.05 -16.91
CA PRO A 319 21.88 3.67 -17.66
C PRO A 319 20.82 2.65 -18.10
N TYR A 320 19.57 3.13 -18.33
CA TYR A 320 18.49 2.31 -18.88
C TYR A 320 18.39 2.46 -20.41
N PRO A 321 18.00 1.42 -21.15
CA PRO A 321 17.69 1.50 -22.58
C PRO A 321 16.60 2.54 -22.88
N ARG A 322 16.62 3.13 -24.08
CA ARG A 322 15.63 4.06 -24.61
C ARG A 322 15.16 3.52 -25.94
N VAL A 323 13.86 3.28 -26.07
CA VAL A 323 13.24 2.63 -27.23
C VAL A 323 12.03 3.47 -27.66
N PRO A 324 12.02 4.03 -28.88
CA PRO A 324 10.83 4.69 -29.41
C PRO A 324 9.65 3.71 -29.50
N ILE A 325 8.43 4.17 -29.13
CA ILE A 325 7.24 3.30 -29.06
C ILE A 325 6.92 2.63 -30.41
N LEU A 326 7.06 3.38 -31.52
CA LEU A 326 6.79 2.83 -32.86
C LEU A 326 7.83 1.76 -33.27
N GLU A 327 9.08 1.91 -32.82
CA GLU A 327 10.13 0.89 -33.03
C GLU A 327 9.87 -0.36 -32.15
N ALA A 328 9.40 -0.16 -30.91
CA ALA A 328 8.98 -1.26 -30.05
C ALA A 328 7.85 -2.08 -30.70
N ILE A 329 6.81 -1.42 -31.18
CA ILE A 329 5.69 -2.07 -31.88
C ILE A 329 6.20 -2.84 -33.13
N LYS A 330 7.02 -2.19 -33.95
CA LYS A 330 7.59 -2.83 -35.14
C LYS A 330 8.41 -4.08 -34.79
N THR A 331 9.20 -4.01 -33.73
CA THR A 331 10.06 -5.12 -33.29
C THR A 331 9.24 -6.32 -32.82
N HIS A 332 8.16 -6.10 -32.09
CA HIS A 332 7.38 -7.17 -31.47
C HIS A 332 6.22 -7.68 -32.35
N THR A 333 5.68 -6.84 -33.25
CA THR A 333 4.57 -7.23 -34.15
C THR A 333 5.00 -7.52 -35.57
N GLY A 334 6.16 -7.01 -36.00
CA GLY A 334 6.64 -7.05 -37.37
C GLY A 334 6.02 -5.97 -38.27
N PHE A 335 5.12 -5.12 -37.78
CA PHE A 335 4.46 -4.08 -38.55
C PHE A 335 5.06 -2.70 -38.23
N ASP A 336 5.42 -1.94 -39.26
CA ASP A 336 5.80 -0.53 -39.11
C ASP A 336 4.55 0.32 -39.22
N VAL A 337 4.09 0.82 -38.06
CA VAL A 337 2.85 1.60 -37.95
C VAL A 337 3.09 3.11 -38.12
N SER A 338 4.32 3.53 -38.47
CA SER A 338 4.68 4.92 -38.62
C SER A 338 3.90 5.56 -39.79
N GLY A 339 3.15 6.63 -39.52
CA GLY A 339 2.41 7.39 -40.53
C GLY A 339 1.18 6.69 -41.12
N MET A 340 0.77 5.55 -40.52
CA MET A 340 -0.48 4.90 -40.90
C MET A 340 -1.69 5.73 -40.54
N ASN A 341 -2.71 5.74 -41.40
CA ASN A 341 -4.01 6.28 -41.11
C ASN A 341 -4.84 5.31 -40.24
N GLU A 342 -5.99 5.76 -39.77
CA GLU A 342 -6.85 4.98 -38.87
C GLU A 342 -7.28 3.64 -39.45
N THR A 343 -7.62 3.60 -40.77
CA THR A 343 -8.05 2.35 -41.45
C THR A 343 -6.92 1.34 -41.54
N GLU A 344 -5.73 1.79 -41.93
CA GLU A 344 -4.53 0.93 -42.02
C GLU A 344 -4.14 0.35 -40.65
N LEU A 345 -4.24 1.19 -39.59
CA LEU A 345 -3.92 0.77 -38.23
C LEU A 345 -4.93 -0.24 -37.68
N ARG A 346 -6.24 -0.09 -37.98
CA ARG A 346 -7.27 -1.09 -37.65
C ARG A 346 -6.96 -2.44 -38.27
N GLU A 347 -6.57 -2.46 -39.55
CA GLU A 347 -6.17 -3.72 -40.19
C GLU A 347 -4.96 -4.39 -39.51
N VAL A 348 -4.00 -3.59 -39.00
CA VAL A 348 -2.86 -4.13 -38.24
C VAL A 348 -3.34 -4.71 -36.91
N CYS A 349 -4.18 -4.00 -36.17
CA CYS A 349 -4.75 -4.49 -34.90
C CYS A 349 -5.48 -5.82 -35.09
N GLU A 350 -6.34 -5.93 -36.12
CA GLU A 350 -7.04 -7.17 -36.47
C GLU A 350 -6.06 -8.31 -36.78
N LYS A 351 -5.02 -8.04 -37.60
CA LYS A 351 -4.02 -9.06 -37.99
C LYS A 351 -3.23 -9.60 -36.78
N VAL A 352 -3.01 -8.79 -35.77
CA VAL A 352 -2.30 -9.20 -34.54
C VAL A 352 -3.25 -9.67 -33.43
N GLY A 353 -4.58 -9.72 -33.70
CA GLY A 353 -5.59 -10.22 -32.77
C GLY A 353 -5.93 -9.27 -31.65
N ILE A 354 -5.98 -7.96 -31.90
CA ILE A 354 -6.45 -6.93 -30.99
C ILE A 354 -7.85 -6.49 -31.41
N GLU A 355 -8.80 -6.53 -30.51
CA GLU A 355 -10.15 -6.04 -30.74
C GLU A 355 -10.16 -4.51 -30.71
N VAL A 356 -10.64 -3.88 -31.79
CA VAL A 356 -10.78 -2.42 -31.89
C VAL A 356 -12.23 -2.07 -32.18
N ASP A 357 -12.80 -1.19 -31.41
CA ASP A 357 -14.14 -0.65 -31.63
C ASP A 357 -14.13 0.64 -32.48
N GLU A 358 -15.29 1.08 -32.94
CA GLU A 358 -15.43 2.24 -33.84
C GLU A 358 -15.06 3.58 -33.17
N THR A 359 -14.93 3.62 -31.83
CA THR A 359 -14.62 4.85 -31.07
C THR A 359 -13.12 5.06 -30.92
N MET A 360 -12.30 4.00 -31.13
CA MET A 360 -10.86 4.07 -30.98
C MET A 360 -10.20 4.84 -32.13
N GLY A 361 -9.57 5.96 -31.79
CA GLY A 361 -8.69 6.72 -32.70
C GLY A 361 -7.27 6.13 -32.79
N ILE A 362 -6.42 6.75 -33.62
CA ILE A 362 -5.02 6.32 -33.88
C ILE A 362 -4.25 6.14 -32.55
N GLY A 363 -4.31 7.13 -31.67
CA GLY A 363 -3.60 7.08 -30.37
C GLY A 363 -3.98 5.87 -29.52
N LYS A 364 -5.29 5.62 -29.35
CA LYS A 364 -5.78 4.49 -28.56
C LYS A 364 -5.37 3.13 -29.17
N MET A 365 -5.41 3.00 -30.48
CA MET A 365 -4.96 1.77 -31.17
C MET A 365 -3.47 1.51 -31.02
N ILE A 366 -2.62 2.56 -31.02
CA ILE A 366 -1.18 2.43 -30.77
C ILE A 366 -0.93 2.01 -29.31
N ASP A 367 -1.70 2.57 -28.38
CA ASP A 367 -1.64 2.22 -26.96
C ASP A 367 -1.99 0.74 -26.73
N GLU A 368 -3.08 0.27 -27.29
CA GLU A 368 -3.50 -1.14 -27.23
C GLU A 368 -2.46 -2.08 -27.88
N LEU A 369 -1.90 -1.69 -29.05
CA LEU A 369 -0.82 -2.45 -29.70
C LEU A 369 0.40 -2.59 -28.78
N PHE A 370 0.82 -1.50 -28.15
CA PHE A 370 1.96 -1.52 -27.26
C PHE A 370 1.65 -2.33 -25.98
N GLY A 371 0.52 -2.07 -25.33
CA GLY A 371 0.09 -2.73 -24.09
C GLY A 371 0.01 -4.24 -24.25
N GLU A 372 -0.69 -4.71 -25.29
CA GLU A 372 -0.93 -6.14 -25.51
C GLU A 372 0.28 -6.91 -26.05
N LYS A 373 1.09 -6.29 -26.92
CA LYS A 373 2.16 -7.00 -27.64
C LYS A 373 3.58 -6.69 -27.16
N CYS A 374 3.81 -5.56 -26.50
CA CYS A 374 5.16 -5.11 -26.18
C CYS A 374 5.44 -4.98 -24.68
N GLU A 375 4.51 -4.39 -23.90
CA GLU A 375 4.71 -4.00 -22.50
C GLU A 375 5.30 -5.12 -21.64
N HIS A 376 4.71 -6.32 -21.69
CA HIS A 376 5.10 -7.48 -20.90
C HIS A 376 6.53 -7.99 -21.17
N THR A 377 7.16 -7.59 -22.27
CA THR A 377 8.52 -8.02 -22.65
C THR A 377 9.61 -7.20 -21.96
N TYR A 378 9.30 -6.01 -21.49
CA TYR A 378 10.25 -5.10 -20.85
C TYR A 378 10.45 -5.42 -19.36
N ILE A 379 11.26 -6.43 -19.07
CA ILE A 379 11.56 -6.87 -17.69
C ILE A 379 12.53 -5.91 -17.00
N GLN A 380 13.63 -5.53 -17.68
CA GLN A 380 14.58 -4.55 -17.14
C GLN A 380 14.04 -3.13 -17.32
N PRO A 381 14.40 -2.19 -16.42
CA PRO A 381 14.01 -0.79 -16.57
C PRO A 381 14.35 -0.27 -17.97
N THR A 382 13.35 0.17 -18.73
CA THR A 382 13.48 0.62 -20.11
C THR A 382 12.57 1.83 -20.33
N PHE A 383 13.12 2.92 -20.85
CA PHE A 383 12.34 4.07 -21.28
C PHE A 383 11.74 3.79 -22.66
N ILE A 384 10.40 3.81 -22.75
CA ILE A 384 9.68 3.85 -24.02
C ILE A 384 9.45 5.31 -24.34
N THR A 385 9.90 5.79 -25.49
CA THR A 385 9.97 7.21 -25.83
C THR A 385 9.16 7.58 -27.06
N ASP A 386 8.98 8.87 -27.30
CA ASP A 386 8.53 9.45 -28.56
C ASP A 386 7.12 9.01 -28.97
N TYR A 387 6.18 9.22 -28.05
CA TYR A 387 4.76 8.87 -28.25
C TYR A 387 4.08 9.75 -29.30
N PRO A 388 3.10 9.23 -30.07
CA PRO A 388 2.29 10.03 -30.96
C PRO A 388 1.59 11.21 -30.28
N LYS A 389 1.41 12.32 -31.02
CA LYS A 389 0.83 13.56 -30.50
C LYS A 389 -0.59 13.36 -29.99
N GLU A 390 -1.38 12.52 -30.62
CA GLU A 390 -2.76 12.22 -30.27
C GLU A 390 -2.92 11.56 -28.88
N MET A 391 -1.88 10.86 -28.41
CA MET A 391 -1.86 10.22 -27.10
C MET A 391 -1.44 11.14 -25.95
N SER A 392 -1.02 12.38 -26.23
CA SER A 392 -0.28 13.16 -25.26
C SER A 392 -0.70 14.64 -25.26
N PRO A 393 -1.93 14.97 -24.81
CA PRO A 393 -2.52 16.32 -24.94
C PRO A 393 -1.79 17.39 -24.12
N LEU A 394 -1.02 17.03 -23.10
CA LEU A 394 -0.30 17.95 -22.21
C LEU A 394 1.20 18.03 -22.50
N THR A 395 1.66 17.31 -23.53
CA THR A 395 3.09 17.14 -23.84
C THR A 395 3.52 18.01 -25.02
N LYS A 396 4.72 18.54 -24.93
CA LYS A 396 5.31 19.32 -26.02
C LYS A 396 5.59 18.47 -27.25
N GLU A 397 5.36 19.07 -28.43
CA GLU A 397 5.72 18.47 -29.72
C GLU A 397 7.22 18.14 -29.76
N HIS A 398 7.56 17.00 -30.34
CA HIS A 398 8.94 16.55 -30.45
C HIS A 398 9.75 17.46 -31.38
N ARG A 399 10.94 17.89 -30.93
CA ARG A 399 11.80 18.89 -31.58
C ARG A 399 12.22 18.57 -33.01
N SER A 400 12.15 17.32 -33.44
CA SER A 400 12.58 16.88 -34.78
C SER A 400 11.49 16.17 -35.58
N ASN A 401 10.34 15.85 -34.99
CA ASN A 401 9.22 15.20 -35.68
C ASN A 401 7.87 15.67 -35.09
N PRO A 402 7.14 16.55 -35.76
CA PRO A 402 5.90 17.14 -35.23
C PRO A 402 4.74 16.15 -35.06
N ALA A 403 4.83 14.93 -35.61
CA ALA A 403 3.84 13.88 -35.37
C ALA A 403 4.02 13.17 -34.01
N LEU A 404 5.14 13.41 -33.33
CA LEU A 404 5.50 12.82 -32.05
C LEU A 404 5.57 13.87 -30.96
N THR A 405 5.71 13.40 -29.72
CA THR A 405 5.89 14.23 -28.52
C THR A 405 7.14 13.83 -27.73
N GLU A 406 7.71 14.78 -26.97
CA GLU A 406 8.82 14.55 -26.04
C GLU A 406 8.30 13.91 -24.76
N ARG A 407 7.86 12.65 -24.84
CA ARG A 407 7.31 11.84 -23.75
C ARG A 407 8.08 10.54 -23.57
N PHE A 408 8.19 10.07 -22.36
CA PHE A 408 8.57 8.70 -22.08
C PHE A 408 7.70 8.07 -20.99
N GLU A 409 7.57 6.77 -21.06
CA GLU A 409 7.16 5.93 -19.96
C GLU A 409 8.30 5.00 -19.55
N LEU A 410 8.45 4.77 -18.25
CA LEU A 410 9.44 3.83 -17.74
C LEU A 410 8.78 2.49 -17.46
N MET A 411 9.10 1.50 -18.27
CA MET A 411 8.69 0.11 -18.08
C MET A 411 9.65 -0.62 -17.15
N VAL A 412 9.09 -1.34 -16.17
CA VAL A 412 9.83 -2.20 -15.24
C VAL A 412 9.01 -3.46 -14.99
N ASN A 413 9.58 -4.61 -15.20
CA ASN A 413 8.94 -5.93 -15.01
C ASN A 413 7.58 -6.04 -15.71
N GLY A 414 7.51 -5.54 -16.95
CA GLY A 414 6.32 -5.57 -17.78
C GLY A 414 5.20 -4.66 -17.28
N LYS A 415 5.52 -3.56 -16.59
CA LYS A 415 4.55 -2.57 -16.10
C LYS A 415 5.13 -1.16 -16.14
N GLU A 416 4.30 -0.19 -16.48
CA GLU A 416 4.61 1.23 -16.36
C GLU A 416 4.86 1.59 -14.89
N LEU A 417 6.02 2.18 -14.60
CA LEU A 417 6.37 2.71 -13.28
C LEU A 417 6.25 4.24 -13.23
N ALA A 418 6.61 4.91 -14.29
CA ALA A 418 6.62 6.37 -14.37
C ALA A 418 6.27 6.85 -15.78
N ASN A 419 5.66 8.04 -15.85
CA ASN A 419 5.33 8.76 -17.06
C ASN A 419 5.86 10.20 -16.96
N ALA A 420 6.54 10.67 -17.99
CA ALA A 420 7.18 11.97 -17.96
C ALA A 420 7.32 12.58 -19.36
N TYR A 421 7.40 13.90 -19.40
CA TYR A 421 7.54 14.62 -20.68
C TYR A 421 8.10 16.03 -20.52
N SER A 422 8.50 16.61 -21.66
CA SER A 422 8.63 18.07 -21.78
C SER A 422 7.23 18.67 -21.83
N GLU A 423 6.95 19.63 -20.95
CA GLU A 423 5.61 20.17 -20.78
C GLU A 423 5.21 21.06 -21.94
N LEU A 424 3.97 20.93 -22.41
CA LEU A 424 3.39 21.88 -23.34
C LEU A 424 3.16 23.21 -22.61
N ASN A 425 3.84 24.25 -23.08
CA ASN A 425 3.79 25.58 -22.50
C ASN A 425 3.31 26.67 -23.46
N ASP A 426 2.80 26.29 -24.66
CA ASP A 426 2.10 27.14 -25.59
C ASP A 426 0.59 27.14 -25.25
N PRO A 427 0.02 28.26 -24.77
CA PRO A 427 -1.40 28.30 -24.41
C PRO A 427 -2.35 28.11 -25.59
N ILE A 428 -1.92 28.44 -26.82
CA ILE A 428 -2.75 28.30 -28.02
C ILE A 428 -2.82 26.83 -28.42
N ASP A 429 -1.67 26.17 -28.57
CA ASP A 429 -1.60 24.70 -28.85
C ASP A 429 -2.31 23.91 -27.73
N GLN A 430 -2.12 24.28 -26.46
CA GLN A 430 -2.78 23.60 -25.34
C GLN A 430 -4.32 23.69 -25.42
N LYS A 431 -4.84 24.88 -25.79
CA LYS A 431 -6.27 25.07 -25.96
C LYS A 431 -6.82 24.21 -27.10
N GLU A 432 -6.12 24.20 -28.25
CA GLU A 432 -6.51 23.39 -29.42
C GLU A 432 -6.56 21.90 -29.05
N ARG A 433 -5.58 21.38 -28.30
CA ARG A 433 -5.57 19.98 -27.86
C ARG A 433 -6.68 19.66 -26.89
N PHE A 434 -7.04 20.54 -25.97
CA PHE A 434 -8.20 20.37 -25.13
C PHE A 434 -9.53 20.36 -25.90
N GLU A 435 -9.64 21.20 -26.96
CA GLU A 435 -10.80 21.20 -27.85
C GLU A 435 -10.90 19.89 -28.66
N GLU A 436 -9.77 19.29 -29.02
CA GLU A 436 -9.73 17.97 -29.65
C GLU A 436 -10.17 16.86 -28.69
N GLN A 437 -9.69 16.89 -27.45
CA GLN A 437 -10.14 15.96 -26.39
C GLN A 437 -11.65 16.06 -26.14
N LEU A 438 -12.20 17.28 -26.12
CA LEU A 438 -13.65 17.48 -25.94
C LEU A 438 -14.47 16.81 -27.07
N LYS A 439 -13.99 16.84 -28.32
CA LYS A 439 -14.63 16.15 -29.44
C LYS A 439 -14.64 14.62 -29.28
N LEU A 440 -13.63 14.05 -28.60
CA LEU A 440 -13.61 12.62 -28.26
C LEU A 440 -14.65 12.30 -27.18
N SER A 441 -14.78 13.18 -26.18
CA SER A 441 -15.84 13.04 -25.15
C SER A 441 -17.25 13.06 -25.75
N GLU A 442 -17.51 13.96 -26.72
CA GLU A 442 -18.78 14.03 -27.43
C GLU A 442 -19.11 12.77 -28.25
N LYS A 443 -18.09 11.98 -28.62
CA LYS A 443 -18.23 10.68 -29.28
C LYS A 443 -18.43 9.51 -28.31
N GLY A 444 -18.41 9.78 -26.99
CA GLY A 444 -18.66 8.78 -25.95
C GLY A 444 -17.42 8.30 -25.19
N ASP A 445 -16.29 8.98 -25.34
CA ASP A 445 -15.11 8.74 -24.51
C ASP A 445 -15.29 9.38 -23.11
N ASP A 446 -15.67 8.58 -22.12
CA ASP A 446 -15.90 9.01 -20.73
C ASP A 446 -14.60 9.41 -19.99
N GLU A 447 -13.43 9.13 -20.56
CA GLU A 447 -12.09 9.41 -19.99
C GLU A 447 -11.47 10.69 -20.57
N ALA A 448 -12.07 11.29 -21.59
CA ALA A 448 -11.55 12.49 -22.24
C ALA A 448 -11.48 13.69 -21.28
N MET A 449 -10.42 14.49 -21.40
CA MET A 449 -10.15 15.62 -20.50
C MET A 449 -11.12 16.78 -20.71
N PHE A 450 -11.50 17.44 -19.60
CA PHE A 450 -12.26 18.69 -19.62
C PHE A 450 -11.34 19.90 -19.84
N ILE A 451 -11.92 20.98 -20.44
CA ILE A 451 -11.18 22.22 -20.62
C ILE A 451 -11.09 23.00 -19.30
N ASP A 452 -9.91 23.11 -18.73
CA ASP A 452 -9.63 24.00 -17.59
C ASP A 452 -9.20 25.40 -18.10
N GLN A 453 -10.16 26.32 -18.17
CA GLN A 453 -9.93 27.70 -18.64
C GLN A 453 -8.97 28.49 -17.74
N ASP A 454 -8.92 28.16 -16.45
CA ASP A 454 -7.99 28.81 -15.52
C ASP A 454 -6.56 28.32 -15.74
N PHE A 455 -6.38 27.06 -16.10
CA PHE A 455 -5.06 26.55 -16.50
C PHE A 455 -4.58 27.21 -17.81
N ILE A 456 -5.43 27.33 -18.83
CA ILE A 456 -5.07 28.07 -20.06
C ILE A 456 -4.66 29.49 -19.73
N ARG A 457 -5.47 30.20 -18.93
CA ARG A 457 -5.13 31.58 -18.49
C ARG A 457 -3.80 31.63 -17.72
N ALA A 458 -3.49 30.61 -16.90
CA ALA A 458 -2.20 30.56 -16.24
C ALA A 458 -1.04 30.45 -17.24
N LEU A 459 -1.17 29.60 -18.27
CA LEU A 459 -0.17 29.46 -19.33
C LEU A 459 0.04 30.77 -20.10
N GLU A 460 -1.02 31.60 -20.28
CA GLU A 460 -0.93 32.91 -20.95
C GLU A 460 -0.05 33.90 -20.18
N TYR A 461 0.18 33.72 -18.85
CA TYR A 461 1.16 34.49 -18.10
C TYR A 461 2.60 34.03 -18.34
N GLY A 462 2.79 32.91 -19.01
CA GLY A 462 4.09 32.35 -19.38
C GLY A 462 4.58 31.27 -18.42
N MET A 463 4.64 30.03 -18.89
CA MET A 463 5.33 28.94 -18.22
C MET A 463 6.70 28.73 -18.86
N PRO A 464 7.81 28.72 -18.11
CA PRO A 464 9.12 28.42 -18.67
C PRO A 464 9.15 26.98 -19.25
N PRO A 465 10.12 26.65 -20.14
CA PRO A 465 10.37 25.27 -20.51
C PRO A 465 10.49 24.42 -19.25
N THR A 466 9.69 23.38 -19.14
CA THR A 466 9.54 22.57 -17.92
C THR A 466 9.48 21.10 -18.29
N SER A 467 10.00 20.23 -17.44
CA SER A 467 9.76 18.79 -17.53
C SER A 467 9.10 18.29 -16.26
N GLY A 468 8.05 17.48 -16.43
CA GLY A 468 7.32 16.82 -15.35
C GLY A 468 7.44 15.30 -15.40
N ILE A 469 7.25 14.68 -14.26
CA ILE A 469 7.21 13.22 -14.10
C ILE A 469 6.22 12.83 -13.01
N GLY A 470 5.39 11.82 -13.30
CA GLY A 470 4.61 11.08 -12.31
C GLY A 470 5.21 9.71 -12.06
N ILE A 471 5.41 9.34 -10.80
CA ILE A 471 5.90 8.01 -10.39
C ILE A 471 4.86 7.34 -9.51
N GLY A 472 4.38 6.16 -9.91
CA GLY A 472 3.46 5.34 -9.12
C GLY A 472 4.14 4.78 -7.88
N ILE A 473 3.93 5.41 -6.73
CA ILE A 473 4.59 5.01 -5.47
C ILE A 473 4.18 3.63 -5.00
N ASP A 474 2.90 3.29 -5.12
CA ASP A 474 2.43 1.96 -4.72
C ASP A 474 3.10 0.87 -5.58
N ARG A 475 3.23 1.09 -6.89
CA ARG A 475 3.90 0.17 -7.81
C ARG A 475 5.41 0.08 -7.53
N LEU A 476 6.07 1.21 -7.27
CA LEU A 476 7.48 1.24 -6.87
C LEU A 476 7.71 0.43 -5.57
N VAL A 477 6.82 0.59 -4.59
CA VAL A 477 6.88 -0.19 -3.35
C VAL A 477 6.65 -1.67 -3.60
N MET A 478 5.69 -2.05 -4.46
CA MET A 478 5.49 -3.44 -4.87
C MET A 478 6.79 -4.05 -5.41
N PHE A 479 7.47 -3.36 -6.32
CA PHE A 479 8.73 -3.82 -6.88
C PHE A 479 9.83 -3.96 -5.82
N MET A 480 10.04 -2.93 -5.01
CA MET A 480 11.10 -2.93 -3.98
C MET A 480 10.85 -3.91 -2.82
N THR A 481 9.61 -4.39 -2.65
CA THR A 481 9.23 -5.34 -1.59
C THR A 481 8.88 -6.74 -2.10
N ASN A 482 9.00 -6.97 -3.42
CA ASN A 482 8.57 -8.22 -4.05
C ASN A 482 7.11 -8.57 -3.74
N SER A 483 6.24 -7.57 -3.70
CA SER A 483 4.81 -7.76 -3.46
C SER A 483 4.06 -7.95 -4.78
N SER A 484 3.22 -8.97 -4.87
CA SER A 484 2.49 -9.33 -6.09
C SER A 484 1.17 -8.57 -6.29
N SER A 485 0.73 -7.84 -5.27
CA SER A 485 -0.52 -7.08 -5.29
C SER A 485 -0.35 -5.71 -4.64
N ILE A 486 -1.01 -4.69 -5.20
CA ILE A 486 -1.11 -3.36 -4.61
C ILE A 486 -1.72 -3.40 -3.20
N GLN A 487 -2.61 -4.36 -2.93
CA GLN A 487 -3.23 -4.56 -1.63
C GLN A 487 -2.21 -4.96 -0.54
N ASP A 488 -1.09 -5.58 -0.91
CA ASP A 488 -0.02 -5.93 0.03
C ASP A 488 0.72 -4.69 0.55
N VAL A 489 0.79 -3.63 -0.24
CA VAL A 489 1.52 -2.40 0.06
C VAL A 489 0.64 -1.25 0.54
N LEU A 490 -0.67 -1.45 0.63
CA LEU A 490 -1.64 -0.54 1.23
C LEU A 490 -2.06 -1.07 2.60
N PHE A 491 -2.08 -0.18 3.62
CA PHE A 491 -2.55 -0.59 4.96
C PHE A 491 -4.01 -1.05 4.93
N PHE A 492 -4.87 -0.28 4.30
CA PHE A 492 -6.30 -0.54 4.21
C PHE A 492 -6.76 -0.35 2.75
N PRO A 493 -6.55 -1.36 1.88
CA PRO A 493 -7.00 -1.28 0.50
C PRO A 493 -8.52 -1.26 0.43
N GLN A 494 -9.06 -0.67 -0.63
CA GLN A 494 -10.48 -0.79 -0.93
C GLN A 494 -10.84 -2.26 -1.19
N MET A 495 -11.91 -2.73 -0.55
CA MET A 495 -12.36 -4.12 -0.64
C MET A 495 -13.78 -4.18 -1.20
N LYS A 496 -14.08 -5.20 -2.00
CA LYS A 496 -15.46 -5.50 -2.39
C LYS A 496 -16.29 -5.79 -1.12
N PRO A 497 -17.59 -5.44 -1.08
CA PRO A 497 -18.44 -5.80 0.03
C PRO A 497 -18.39 -7.31 0.29
N GLU A 498 -18.37 -7.71 1.57
CA GLU A 498 -18.49 -9.12 1.93
C GLU A 498 -19.78 -9.69 1.33
N LYS A 499 -19.67 -10.83 0.65
CA LYS A 499 -20.86 -11.57 0.25
C LYS A 499 -21.57 -11.95 1.55
N LYS A 500 -22.75 -11.38 1.81
CA LYS A 500 -23.62 -11.89 2.87
C LYS A 500 -23.82 -13.36 2.58
N ALA A 501 -23.54 -14.23 3.59
CA ALA A 501 -23.95 -15.61 3.49
C ALA A 501 -25.42 -15.62 3.08
N PRO A 502 -25.84 -16.45 2.11
CA PRO A 502 -27.25 -16.51 1.72
C PRO A 502 -28.03 -16.71 3.01
N SER A 503 -28.98 -15.83 3.28
CA SER A 503 -29.92 -16.02 4.38
C SER A 503 -30.61 -17.35 4.09
N VAL A 504 -30.29 -18.38 4.86
CA VAL A 504 -31.03 -19.64 4.79
C VAL A 504 -32.44 -19.28 5.26
N GLU A 505 -33.37 -19.12 4.33
CA GLU A 505 -34.78 -18.99 4.67
C GLU A 505 -35.19 -20.35 5.25
N LEU A 506 -35.19 -20.41 6.58
CA LEU A 506 -35.67 -21.57 7.29
C LEU A 506 -37.19 -21.71 7.00
N ASN A 507 -37.58 -22.91 6.64
CA ASN A 507 -39.00 -23.23 6.53
C ASN A 507 -39.69 -23.19 7.92
N ASP A 508 -40.99 -23.22 7.96
CA ASP A 508 -41.72 -23.04 9.21
C ASP A 508 -41.46 -24.14 10.24
N ASN A 509 -41.14 -25.37 9.80
CA ASN A 509 -40.76 -26.49 10.67
C ASN A 509 -39.35 -26.27 11.27
N GLU A 510 -38.41 -25.74 10.48
CA GLU A 510 -37.05 -25.42 10.95
C GLU A 510 -37.07 -24.24 11.93
N LYS A 511 -37.91 -23.20 11.68
CA LYS A 511 -38.16 -22.10 12.64
C LYS A 511 -38.75 -22.61 13.96
N ALA A 512 -39.74 -23.53 13.89
CA ALA A 512 -40.32 -24.15 15.07
C ALA A 512 -39.32 -24.99 15.86
N LEU A 513 -38.50 -25.76 15.16
CA LEU A 513 -37.42 -26.56 15.77
C LEU A 513 -36.37 -25.65 16.44
N LEU A 514 -35.95 -24.58 15.77
CA LEU A 514 -35.02 -23.61 16.32
C LEU A 514 -35.56 -22.97 17.61
N LYS A 515 -36.82 -22.63 17.65
CA LYS A 515 -37.51 -22.06 18.81
C LYS A 515 -37.59 -23.04 19.99
N ILE A 516 -37.77 -24.32 19.71
CA ILE A 516 -37.77 -25.40 20.74
C ILE A 516 -36.35 -25.57 21.31
N ILE A 517 -35.32 -25.54 20.46
CA ILE A 517 -33.90 -25.64 20.86
C ILE A 517 -33.49 -24.41 21.69
N GLU A 518 -33.88 -23.20 21.29
CA GLU A 518 -33.63 -21.97 22.05
C GLU A 518 -34.26 -21.98 23.43
N THR A 519 -35.44 -22.59 23.57
CA THR A 519 -36.17 -22.61 24.83
C THR A 519 -35.64 -23.67 25.78
N ASN A 520 -35.17 -24.83 25.27
CA ASN A 520 -34.83 -26.00 26.08
C ASN A 520 -33.32 -26.26 26.26
N SER A 521 -32.46 -25.67 25.42
CA SER A 521 -31.00 -25.87 25.50
C SER A 521 -30.23 -24.77 24.81
N PRO A 522 -30.10 -23.58 25.44
CA PRO A 522 -29.37 -22.48 24.85
C PRO A 522 -27.88 -22.78 24.55
N ILE A 523 -27.29 -23.81 25.15
CA ILE A 523 -25.91 -24.23 24.93
C ILE A 523 -25.76 -25.03 23.62
N LEU A 524 -26.70 -25.92 23.31
CA LEU A 524 -26.70 -26.71 22.07
C LEU A 524 -26.86 -25.89 20.78
N LEU A 525 -27.51 -24.74 20.87
CA LEU A 525 -27.68 -23.85 19.72
C LEU A 525 -26.39 -23.20 19.27
N ASN A 526 -25.46 -22.95 20.20
CA ASN A 526 -24.15 -22.38 19.89
C ASN A 526 -23.23 -23.39 19.18
N ASP A 527 -23.36 -24.68 19.47
CA ASP A 527 -22.59 -25.74 18.81
C ASP A 527 -23.13 -26.05 17.40
N LEU A 528 -24.46 -25.99 17.20
CA LEU A 528 -25.10 -26.22 15.90
C LEU A 528 -24.95 -25.05 14.91
N LYS A 529 -24.69 -23.82 15.38
CA LYS A 529 -24.43 -22.65 14.54
C LYS A 529 -22.94 -22.50 14.18
N ALA A 530 -22.06 -23.34 14.72
CA ALA A 530 -20.61 -23.34 14.45
C ALA A 530 -20.20 -24.32 13.31
N HIS A 531 -21.14 -25.10 12.80
CA HIS A 531 -21.06 -25.96 11.62
C HIS A 531 -21.98 -25.44 10.51
#